data_905df733b342a6701a773a5b6be55864
#
_entry.id   905df733b342a6701a773a5b6be55864
#
_cell.length_a   1.000
_cell.length_b   1.000
_cell.length_c   1.000
_cell.angle_alpha   90.00
_cell.angle_beta   90.00
_cell.angle_gamma   90.00
#
_symmetry.space_group_name_H-M   'P 1'
#
loop_
_entity.id
_entity.type
_entity.pdbx_description
1 polymer ?
#
loop_
_entity_poly.entity_id
_entity_poly.type
_entity_poly.pdbx_seq_one_letter_code
_entity_poly.pdbx_strand_id
1 'polypeptide(L)'
;MEEKNALRRRMKAAREGWENAYRQSADAAIAHHVRKSAVWLAAGTVFAYVSVGCEVDTRALIDAALQEGKRVCAPRCLGKGRMEAREIAALGALVPAAYGLLEPAEDAPLVPPEEIDLILVPCLAADRSGHRLGYGGGYYDRFLESAAKPSICLCRRRALLDGVPHAKHDAAVDAVATEAGMILAKQER
;
A
#
# COMPACT_ATOMS: atom_id res chain seq x y z
N MET A 1 7.44 -20.99 -3.78
CA MET A 1 8.37 -19.84 -3.94
C MET A 1 8.66 -19.52 -5.41
N GLU A 2 8.87 -20.50 -6.23
CA GLU A 2 9.13 -20.33 -7.69
C GLU A 2 7.96 -19.69 -8.42
N GLU A 3 6.73 -20.11 -8.16
CA GLU A 3 5.49 -19.57 -8.71
C GLU A 3 5.32 -18.06 -8.40
N LYS A 4 5.55 -17.64 -7.14
CA LYS A 4 5.52 -16.21 -6.76
C LYS A 4 6.58 -15.40 -7.51
N ASN A 5 7.77 -15.95 -7.72
CA ASN A 5 8.84 -15.25 -8.45
C ASN A 5 8.54 -15.11 -9.94
N ALA A 6 7.97 -16.15 -10.54
CA ALA A 6 7.50 -16.10 -11.93
C ALA A 6 6.39 -15.05 -12.11
N LEU A 7 5.41 -15.04 -11.19
CA LEU A 7 4.33 -14.07 -11.20
C LEU A 7 4.86 -12.63 -10.99
N ARG A 8 5.82 -12.41 -10.08
CA ARG A 8 6.47 -11.08 -9.90
C ARG A 8 7.09 -10.57 -11.20
N ARG A 9 7.86 -11.41 -11.88
CA ARG A 9 8.49 -11.02 -13.17
C ARG A 9 7.43 -10.64 -14.21
N ARG A 10 6.40 -11.47 -14.35
CA ARG A 10 5.28 -11.24 -15.28
C ARG A 10 4.56 -9.93 -14.98
N MET A 11 4.22 -9.67 -13.71
CA MET A 11 3.48 -8.48 -13.30
C MET A 11 4.30 -7.20 -13.42
N LYS A 12 5.60 -7.24 -13.12
CA LYS A 12 6.51 -6.10 -13.34
C LYS A 12 6.55 -5.72 -14.82
N ALA A 13 6.84 -6.68 -15.70
CA ALA A 13 6.88 -6.44 -17.14
C ALA A 13 5.53 -5.92 -17.70
N ALA A 14 4.41 -6.52 -17.26
CA ALA A 14 3.08 -6.06 -17.67
C ALA A 14 2.81 -4.60 -17.27
N ARG A 15 3.16 -4.21 -16.04
CA ARG A 15 2.93 -2.85 -15.51
C ARG A 15 3.76 -1.78 -16.21
N GLU A 16 4.97 -2.11 -16.62
CA GLU A 16 5.85 -1.22 -17.42
C GLU A 16 5.24 -0.91 -18.78
N GLY A 17 4.53 -1.86 -19.37
CA GLY A 17 3.83 -1.69 -20.65
C GLY A 17 2.48 -0.97 -20.59
N TRP A 18 1.97 -0.62 -19.40
CA TRP A 18 0.70 0.08 -19.30
C TRP A 18 0.83 1.56 -19.65
N GLU A 19 -0.10 2.04 -20.46
CA GLU A 19 -0.17 3.44 -20.88
C GLU A 19 -0.26 4.39 -19.67
N ASN A 20 0.43 5.53 -19.76
CA ASN A 20 0.41 6.54 -18.70
C ASN A 20 -1.02 7.06 -18.45
N ALA A 21 -1.80 7.29 -19.50
CA ALA A 21 -3.18 7.75 -19.38
C ALA A 21 -4.05 6.76 -18.58
N TYR A 22 -3.91 5.45 -18.84
CA TYR A 22 -4.59 4.43 -18.04
C TYR A 22 -4.14 4.48 -16.57
N ARG A 23 -2.84 4.53 -16.31
CA ARG A 23 -2.32 4.56 -14.94
C ARG A 23 -2.87 5.75 -14.17
N GLN A 24 -2.79 6.95 -14.76
CA GLN A 24 -3.27 8.18 -14.13
C GLN A 24 -4.78 8.15 -13.84
N SER A 25 -5.59 7.72 -14.81
CA SER A 25 -7.05 7.63 -14.61
C SER A 25 -7.43 6.58 -13.58
N ALA A 26 -6.77 5.42 -13.60
CA ALA A 26 -7.01 4.36 -12.62
C ALA A 26 -6.60 4.79 -11.21
N ASP A 27 -5.45 5.44 -11.05
CA ASP A 27 -4.97 5.90 -9.75
C ASP A 27 -5.89 6.99 -9.15
N ALA A 28 -6.35 7.93 -9.97
CA ALA A 28 -7.31 8.93 -9.55
C ALA A 28 -8.65 8.31 -9.08
N ALA A 29 -9.15 7.31 -9.81
CA ALA A 29 -10.37 6.60 -9.41
C ALA A 29 -10.17 5.77 -8.14
N ILE A 30 -9.02 5.08 -7.98
CA ILE A 30 -8.65 4.36 -6.75
C ILE A 30 -8.63 5.34 -5.57
N ALA A 31 -7.94 6.48 -5.70
CA ALA A 31 -7.88 7.49 -4.66
C ALA A 31 -9.27 8.01 -4.27
N HIS A 32 -10.13 8.24 -5.26
CA HIS A 32 -11.52 8.64 -5.02
C HIS A 32 -12.30 7.60 -4.22
N HIS A 33 -12.20 6.32 -4.55
CA HIS A 33 -12.88 5.25 -3.83
C HIS A 33 -12.36 5.08 -2.41
N VAL A 34 -11.04 5.15 -2.21
CA VAL A 34 -10.41 5.11 -0.88
C VAL A 34 -10.94 6.26 -0.01
N ARG A 35 -10.90 7.51 -0.51
CA ARG A 35 -11.34 8.69 0.24
C ARG A 35 -12.83 8.67 0.61
N LYS A 36 -13.67 7.97 -0.16
CA LYS A 36 -15.10 7.80 0.14
C LYS A 36 -15.40 6.61 1.06
N SER A 37 -14.42 5.77 1.36
CA SER A 37 -14.63 4.62 2.23
C SER A 37 -14.83 5.04 3.69
N ALA A 38 -15.69 4.29 4.41
CA ALA A 38 -15.96 4.57 5.82
C ALA A 38 -14.69 4.52 6.68
N VAL A 39 -13.75 3.60 6.36
CA VAL A 39 -12.49 3.47 7.10
C VAL A 39 -11.57 4.68 6.89
N TRP A 40 -11.51 5.26 5.69
CA TRP A 40 -10.77 6.50 5.45
C TRP A 40 -11.39 7.68 6.19
N LEU A 41 -12.70 7.82 6.13
CA LEU A 41 -13.42 8.93 6.78
C LEU A 41 -13.27 8.90 8.30
N ALA A 42 -13.21 7.70 8.89
CA ALA A 42 -13.04 7.51 10.33
C ALA A 42 -11.57 7.62 10.79
N ALA A 43 -10.60 7.41 9.89
CA ALA A 43 -9.18 7.38 10.26
C ALA A 43 -8.67 8.78 10.66
N GLY A 44 -8.06 8.90 11.84
CA GLY A 44 -7.28 10.06 12.26
C GLY A 44 -5.81 9.95 11.84
N THR A 45 -5.26 8.73 11.84
CA THR A 45 -3.86 8.43 11.47
C THR A 45 -3.79 7.45 10.31
N VAL A 46 -3.16 7.83 9.22
CA VAL A 46 -3.01 7.01 8.00
C VAL A 46 -1.55 6.65 7.76
N PHE A 47 -1.26 5.35 7.68
CA PHE A 47 0.03 4.86 7.18
C PHE A 47 -0.07 4.64 5.68
N ALA A 48 0.75 5.35 4.91
CA ALA A 48 0.76 5.28 3.46
C ALA A 48 2.17 5.04 2.91
N TYR A 49 2.30 4.09 1.98
CA TYR A 49 3.55 3.99 1.22
C TYR A 49 3.72 5.19 0.27
N VAL A 50 4.96 5.56 0.01
CA VAL A 50 5.29 6.57 -1.00
C VAL A 50 5.57 5.84 -2.31
N SER A 51 4.69 6.00 -3.28
CA SER A 51 4.73 5.24 -4.54
C SER A 51 6.00 5.49 -5.34
N VAL A 52 6.56 4.42 -5.91
CA VAL A 52 7.72 4.46 -6.81
C VAL A 52 7.44 3.71 -8.12
N GLY A 53 8.02 4.19 -9.21
CA GLY A 53 7.95 3.54 -10.52
C GLY A 53 6.52 3.33 -11.02
N CYS A 54 6.11 2.07 -11.16
CA CYS A 54 4.79 1.68 -11.67
C CYS A 54 3.77 1.30 -10.58
N GLU A 55 3.99 1.67 -9.32
CA GLU A 55 3.00 1.50 -8.26
C GLU A 55 1.76 2.38 -8.48
N VAL A 56 0.67 2.08 -7.79
CA VAL A 56 -0.47 2.99 -7.71
C VAL A 56 0.00 4.24 -6.99
N ASP A 57 -0.21 5.41 -7.58
CA ASP A 57 0.28 6.67 -7.01
C ASP A 57 -0.50 7.04 -5.76
N THR A 58 0.23 7.20 -4.65
CA THR A 58 -0.31 7.56 -3.33
C THR A 58 -0.15 9.02 -2.98
N ARG A 59 0.58 9.81 -3.77
CA ARG A 59 0.86 11.22 -3.44
C ARG A 59 -0.40 12.03 -3.23
N ALA A 60 -1.38 11.86 -4.11
CA ALA A 60 -2.68 12.54 -3.99
C ALA A 60 -3.47 12.11 -2.73
N LEU A 61 -3.33 10.85 -2.29
CA LEU A 61 -3.93 10.37 -1.04
C LEU A 61 -3.22 10.94 0.19
N ILE A 62 -1.89 11.01 0.15
CA ILE A 62 -1.07 11.61 1.21
C ILE A 62 -1.41 13.09 1.37
N ASP A 63 -1.41 13.84 0.27
CA ASP A 63 -1.75 15.27 0.29
C ASP A 63 -3.19 15.50 0.78
N ALA A 64 -4.14 14.67 0.33
CA ALA A 64 -5.52 14.75 0.78
C ALA A 64 -5.66 14.46 2.28
N ALA A 65 -4.96 13.45 2.81
CA ALA A 65 -4.95 13.15 4.24
C ALA A 65 -4.44 14.34 5.07
N LEU A 66 -3.32 14.93 4.66
CA LEU A 66 -2.75 16.11 5.33
C LEU A 66 -3.71 17.32 5.28
N GLN A 67 -4.32 17.58 4.12
CA GLN A 67 -5.31 18.66 3.95
C GLN A 67 -6.58 18.45 4.79
N GLU A 68 -6.97 17.18 5.00
CA GLU A 68 -8.09 16.78 5.85
C GLU A 68 -7.74 16.81 7.36
N GLY A 69 -6.52 17.22 7.70
CA GLY A 69 -6.05 17.31 9.10
C GLY A 69 -5.72 15.95 9.73
N LYS A 70 -5.58 14.90 8.92
CA LYS A 70 -5.15 13.59 9.39
C LYS A 70 -3.64 13.57 9.66
N ARG A 71 -3.23 12.81 10.66
CA ARG A 71 -1.84 12.46 10.87
C ARG A 71 -1.40 11.47 9.79
N VAL A 72 -0.34 11.74 9.08
CA VAL A 72 0.19 10.85 8.05
C VAL A 72 1.55 10.31 8.45
N CYS A 73 1.73 9.00 8.32
CA CYS A 73 3.02 8.37 8.49
C CYS A 73 3.36 7.50 7.27
N ALA A 74 4.66 7.38 7.01
CA ALA A 74 5.19 6.61 5.90
C ALA A 74 6.24 5.59 6.40
N PRO A 75 6.51 4.53 5.62
CA PRO A 75 7.47 3.51 6.00
C PRO A 75 8.90 4.06 5.99
N ARG A 76 9.66 3.71 7.02
CA ARG A 76 11.11 3.77 7.05
C ARG A 76 11.67 2.36 7.20
N CYS A 77 12.48 1.92 6.25
CA CYS A 77 13.03 0.56 6.21
C CYS A 77 14.20 0.42 7.20
N LEU A 78 14.12 -0.60 8.06
CA LEU A 78 15.19 -0.96 9.02
C LEU A 78 16.04 -2.13 8.53
N GLY A 79 15.80 -2.61 7.30
CA GLY A 79 16.45 -3.79 6.75
C GLY A 79 15.82 -5.12 7.24
N LYS A 80 16.23 -6.23 6.61
CA LYS A 80 15.77 -7.59 6.93
C LYS A 80 14.24 -7.75 6.99
N GLY A 81 13.51 -7.01 6.13
CA GLY A 81 12.04 -7.05 6.06
C GLY A 81 11.32 -6.37 7.21
N ARG A 82 12.02 -5.54 8.01
CA ARG A 82 11.43 -4.73 9.08
C ARG A 82 11.35 -3.28 8.66
N MET A 83 10.26 -2.63 9.02
CA MET A 83 10.04 -1.21 8.84
C MET A 83 9.31 -0.64 10.05
N GLU A 84 9.43 0.66 10.23
CA GLU A 84 8.69 1.44 11.20
C GLU A 84 7.88 2.52 10.50
N ALA A 85 6.84 3.01 11.14
CA ALA A 85 6.05 4.14 10.68
C ALA A 85 6.60 5.42 11.28
N ARG A 86 6.90 6.40 10.43
CA ARG A 86 7.33 7.73 10.88
C ARG A 86 6.45 8.81 10.28
N GLU A 87 6.14 9.80 11.09
CA GLU A 87 5.26 10.91 10.72
C GLU A 87 5.90 11.77 9.64
N ILE A 88 5.07 12.24 8.73
CA ILE A 88 5.45 13.21 7.70
C ILE A 88 4.48 14.41 7.71
N ALA A 89 5.01 15.60 7.68
CA ALA A 89 4.21 16.83 7.59
C ALA A 89 3.89 17.23 6.14
N ALA A 90 4.67 16.74 5.19
CA ALA A 90 4.50 16.98 3.76
C ALA A 90 5.34 15.99 2.95
N LEU A 91 4.99 15.76 1.68
CA LEU A 91 5.82 14.95 0.77
C LEU A 91 7.24 15.51 0.59
N GLY A 92 7.40 16.84 0.66
CA GLY A 92 8.72 17.51 0.58
C GLY A 92 9.64 17.28 1.78
N ALA A 93 9.15 16.70 2.88
CA ALA A 93 9.95 16.34 4.04
C ALA A 93 10.62 14.95 3.92
N LEU A 94 10.29 14.20 2.88
CA LEU A 94 10.88 12.90 2.60
C LEU A 94 12.32 13.04 2.07
N VAL A 95 13.17 12.11 2.45
CA VAL A 95 14.58 12.07 2.04
C VAL A 95 14.85 10.86 1.14
N PRO A 96 15.81 10.94 0.20
CA PRO A 96 16.22 9.81 -0.62
C PRO A 96 16.74 8.65 0.22
N ALA A 97 16.29 7.45 -0.11
CA ALA A 97 16.69 6.20 0.52
C ALA A 97 17.13 5.16 -0.53
N ALA A 98 17.42 3.93 -0.07
CA ALA A 98 17.85 2.86 -0.97
C ALA A 98 16.77 2.54 -2.03
N TYR A 99 17.20 2.02 -3.17
CA TYR A 99 16.34 1.57 -4.29
C TYR A 99 15.46 2.67 -4.92
N GLY A 100 15.85 3.95 -4.77
CA GLY A 100 15.07 5.08 -5.29
C GLY A 100 13.81 5.38 -4.48
N LEU A 101 13.70 4.85 -3.27
CA LEU A 101 12.63 5.16 -2.33
C LEU A 101 12.80 6.58 -1.77
N LEU A 102 11.69 7.17 -1.39
CA LEU A 102 11.63 8.33 -0.52
C LEU A 102 11.09 7.89 0.84
N GLU A 103 11.81 8.18 1.90
CA GLU A 103 11.46 7.77 3.25
C GLU A 103 11.43 8.98 4.19
N PRO A 104 10.70 8.91 5.33
CA PRO A 104 10.84 9.91 6.39
C PRO A 104 12.29 10.00 6.88
N ALA A 105 12.70 11.19 7.30
CA ALA A 105 14.01 11.40 7.93
C ALA A 105 14.16 10.53 9.20
N GLU A 106 15.42 10.28 9.60
CA GLU A 106 15.70 9.40 10.74
C GLU A 106 15.20 9.96 12.07
N ASP A 107 15.17 11.27 12.18
CA ASP A 107 14.68 12.02 13.34
C ASP A 107 13.18 12.34 13.28
N ALA A 108 12.48 11.98 12.19
CA ALA A 108 11.03 12.14 12.11
C ALA A 108 10.33 11.36 13.24
N PRO A 109 9.23 11.87 13.83
CA PRO A 109 8.56 11.23 14.94
C PRO A 109 8.12 9.79 14.62
N LEU A 110 8.44 8.86 15.50
CA LEU A 110 7.98 7.48 15.42
C LEU A 110 6.47 7.44 15.71
N VAL A 111 5.73 6.70 14.91
CA VAL A 111 4.30 6.44 15.12
C VAL A 111 4.14 4.96 15.50
N PRO A 112 3.77 4.66 16.74
CA PRO A 112 3.52 3.29 17.17
C PRO A 112 2.41 2.65 16.33
N PRO A 113 2.49 1.35 15.99
CA PRO A 113 1.46 0.68 15.18
C PRO A 113 0.04 0.78 15.75
N GLU A 114 -0.10 0.85 17.07
CA GLU A 114 -1.38 1.01 17.76
C GLU A 114 -2.05 2.36 17.52
N GLU A 115 -1.30 3.40 17.19
CA GLU A 115 -1.81 4.74 16.87
C GLU A 115 -2.26 4.88 15.40
N ILE A 116 -2.03 3.87 14.57
CA ILE A 116 -2.45 3.86 13.17
C ILE A 116 -3.91 3.42 13.09
N ASP A 117 -4.72 4.11 12.28
CA ASP A 117 -6.12 3.75 12.07
C ASP A 117 -6.36 3.07 10.72
N LEU A 118 -5.50 3.36 9.73
CA LEU A 118 -5.60 2.81 8.37
C LEU A 118 -4.23 2.61 7.76
N ILE A 119 -4.03 1.43 7.14
CA ILE A 119 -2.80 1.09 6.41
C ILE A 119 -3.11 0.98 4.91
N LEU A 120 -2.45 1.81 4.09
CA LEU A 120 -2.46 1.67 2.63
C LEU A 120 -1.30 0.77 2.20
N VAL A 121 -1.62 -0.27 1.47
CA VAL A 121 -0.70 -1.38 1.17
C VAL A 121 -0.38 -1.44 -0.33
N PRO A 122 0.90 -1.45 -0.73
CA PRO A 122 1.28 -1.65 -2.12
C PRO A 122 1.18 -3.12 -2.55
N CYS A 123 1.01 -3.35 -3.85
CA CYS A 123 1.11 -4.70 -4.42
C CYS A 123 1.62 -4.67 -5.87
N LEU A 124 2.12 -5.79 -6.34
CA LEU A 124 2.28 -6.08 -7.78
C LEU A 124 1.01 -6.63 -8.39
N ALA A 125 0.27 -7.44 -7.62
CA ALA A 125 -1.03 -7.98 -7.93
C ALA A 125 -1.79 -8.26 -6.64
N ALA A 126 -3.10 -8.36 -6.71
CA ALA A 126 -3.95 -8.77 -5.60
C ALA A 126 -5.10 -9.65 -6.10
N ASP A 127 -5.80 -10.32 -5.21
CA ASP A 127 -7.05 -11.02 -5.48
C ASP A 127 -8.19 -10.51 -4.62
N ARG A 128 -9.40 -11.02 -4.89
CA ARG A 128 -10.62 -10.61 -4.17
C ARG A 128 -10.70 -11.10 -2.73
N SER A 129 -9.85 -12.06 -2.37
CA SER A 129 -9.75 -12.60 -1.01
C SER A 129 -8.78 -11.80 -0.12
N GLY A 130 -8.17 -10.75 -0.67
CA GLY A 130 -7.23 -9.89 0.07
C GLY A 130 -5.79 -10.38 0.05
N HIS A 131 -5.48 -11.49 -0.64
CA HIS A 131 -4.09 -11.89 -0.82
C HIS A 131 -3.41 -10.98 -1.83
N ARG A 132 -2.17 -10.67 -1.57
CA ARG A 132 -1.39 -9.77 -2.42
C ARG A 132 0.00 -10.30 -2.72
N LEU A 133 0.49 -9.98 -3.89
CA LEU A 133 1.87 -10.22 -4.30
C LEU A 133 2.66 -8.93 -4.12
N GLY A 134 3.55 -8.92 -3.12
CA GLY A 134 4.52 -7.84 -2.92
C GLY A 134 5.83 -8.11 -3.64
N TYR A 135 6.82 -7.25 -3.41
CA TYR A 135 8.16 -7.33 -4.03
C TYR A 135 9.06 -8.42 -3.45
N GLY A 136 8.65 -9.08 -2.37
CA GLY A 136 9.34 -10.25 -1.80
C GLY A 136 10.18 -9.96 -0.54
N GLY A 137 10.20 -8.74 -0.04
CA GLY A 137 10.93 -8.37 1.19
C GLY A 137 10.22 -8.74 2.49
N GLY A 138 8.92 -9.06 2.45
CA GLY A 138 8.12 -9.41 3.63
C GLY A 138 7.87 -8.26 4.61
N TYR A 139 8.11 -7.01 4.20
CA TYR A 139 7.93 -5.83 5.05
C TYR A 139 6.50 -5.64 5.50
N TYR A 140 5.56 -5.69 4.55
CA TYR A 140 4.14 -5.48 4.83
C TYR A 140 3.50 -6.66 5.55
N ASP A 141 3.95 -7.90 5.32
CA ASP A 141 3.39 -9.05 6.02
C ASP A 141 3.65 -8.94 7.53
N ARG A 142 4.90 -8.64 7.91
CA ARG A 142 5.28 -8.44 9.31
C ARG A 142 4.63 -7.21 9.93
N PHE A 143 4.53 -6.11 9.17
CA PHE A 143 3.94 -4.88 9.67
C PHE A 143 2.43 -5.03 9.92
N LEU A 144 1.71 -5.65 8.98
CA LEU A 144 0.28 -5.92 9.13
C LEU A 144 -0.02 -6.86 10.31
N GLU A 145 0.81 -7.91 10.48
CA GLU A 145 0.69 -8.82 11.61
C GLU A 145 0.88 -8.08 12.95
N SER A 146 1.88 -7.20 13.04
CA SER A 146 2.16 -6.46 14.27
C SER A 146 1.16 -5.35 14.56
N ALA A 147 0.67 -4.66 13.53
CA ALA A 147 -0.25 -3.52 13.69
C ALA A 147 -1.69 -3.97 13.94
N ALA A 148 -2.14 -5.03 13.28
CA ALA A 148 -3.53 -5.55 13.35
C ALA A 148 -4.59 -4.46 13.14
N LYS A 149 -4.39 -3.60 12.16
CA LYS A 149 -5.22 -2.43 11.85
C LYS A 149 -5.90 -2.57 10.49
N PRO A 150 -7.02 -1.88 10.25
CA PRO A 150 -7.67 -1.83 8.95
C PRO A 150 -6.68 -1.54 7.82
N SER A 151 -6.75 -2.32 6.75
CA SER A 151 -5.79 -2.28 5.66
C SER A 151 -6.47 -2.30 4.29
N ILE A 152 -6.01 -1.42 3.38
CA ILE A 152 -6.50 -1.35 2.00
C ILE A 152 -5.31 -1.54 1.05
N CYS A 153 -5.35 -2.59 0.24
CA CYS A 153 -4.41 -2.77 -0.86
C CYS A 153 -4.85 -1.93 -2.07
N LEU A 154 -3.94 -1.13 -2.62
CA LEU A 154 -4.19 -0.35 -3.82
C LEU A 154 -3.77 -1.14 -5.05
N CYS A 155 -4.74 -1.55 -5.88
CA CYS A 155 -4.52 -2.46 -6.99
C CYS A 155 -5.28 -2.01 -8.24
N ARG A 156 -4.58 -1.66 -9.32
CA ARG A 156 -5.26 -1.43 -10.60
C ARG A 156 -5.92 -2.72 -11.09
N ARG A 157 -7.11 -2.62 -11.66
CA ARG A 157 -7.92 -3.79 -12.10
C ARG A 157 -7.15 -4.75 -13.01
N ARG A 158 -6.26 -4.25 -13.86
CA ARG A 158 -5.38 -5.09 -14.70
C ARG A 158 -4.41 -5.97 -13.89
N ALA A 159 -4.20 -5.68 -12.61
CA ALA A 159 -3.41 -6.47 -11.68
C ALA A 159 -4.27 -7.25 -10.66
N LEU A 160 -5.60 -7.16 -10.75
CA LEU A 160 -6.51 -7.97 -9.95
C LEU A 160 -6.64 -9.34 -10.62
N LEU A 161 -6.22 -10.39 -9.92
CA LEU A 161 -6.20 -11.77 -10.38
C LEU A 161 -7.34 -12.57 -9.72
N ASP A 162 -7.67 -13.74 -10.30
CA ASP A 162 -8.62 -14.67 -9.69
C ASP A 162 -8.07 -15.30 -8.40
N GLY A 163 -6.75 -15.45 -8.30
CA GLY A 163 -6.05 -15.92 -7.10
C GLY A 163 -4.56 -15.54 -7.13
N VAL A 164 -4.04 -15.16 -5.99
CA VAL A 164 -2.62 -14.87 -5.77
C VAL A 164 -2.00 -16.02 -4.98
N PRO A 165 -0.90 -16.64 -5.43
CA PRO A 165 -0.19 -17.63 -4.65
C PRO A 165 0.24 -17.05 -3.31
N HIS A 166 -0.18 -17.68 -2.22
CA HIS A 166 0.11 -17.23 -0.86
C HIS A 166 0.54 -18.39 0.04
N ALA A 167 1.15 -18.09 1.17
CA ALA A 167 1.53 -19.02 2.21
C ALA A 167 0.91 -18.57 3.54
N LYS A 168 0.91 -19.42 4.55
CA LYS A 168 0.26 -19.14 5.86
C LYS A 168 0.75 -17.86 6.56
N HIS A 169 1.96 -17.43 6.25
CA HIS A 169 2.56 -16.21 6.82
C HIS A 169 2.35 -14.95 5.97
N ASP A 170 1.69 -15.07 4.83
CA ASP A 170 1.33 -13.88 4.04
C ASP A 170 0.04 -13.29 4.62
N ALA A 171 0.12 -12.08 5.15
CA ALA A 171 -1.04 -11.41 5.71
C ALA A 171 -2.01 -10.97 4.61
N ALA A 172 -3.28 -11.35 4.73
CA ALA A 172 -4.33 -10.80 3.88
C ALA A 172 -4.69 -9.37 4.32
N VAL A 173 -5.13 -8.54 3.37
CA VAL A 173 -5.67 -7.21 3.65
C VAL A 173 -7.19 -7.27 3.82
N ASP A 174 -7.78 -6.27 4.50
CA ASP A 174 -9.23 -6.21 4.72
C ASP A 174 -10.01 -5.77 3.49
N ALA A 175 -9.39 -4.99 2.61
CA ALA A 175 -10.00 -4.55 1.36
C ALA A 175 -8.97 -4.34 0.26
N VAL A 176 -9.44 -4.44 -0.99
CA VAL A 176 -8.70 -4.08 -2.19
C VAL A 176 -9.43 -2.94 -2.90
N ALA A 177 -8.76 -1.81 -3.07
CA ALA A 177 -9.26 -0.67 -3.85
C ALA A 177 -8.81 -0.78 -5.29
N THR A 178 -9.78 -0.74 -6.22
CA THR A 178 -9.51 -0.70 -7.66
C THR A 178 -10.17 0.53 -8.28
N GLU A 179 -9.87 0.86 -9.53
CA GLU A 179 -10.59 1.90 -10.28
C GLU A 179 -12.08 1.62 -10.49
N ALA A 180 -12.52 0.36 -10.27
CA ALA A 180 -13.92 -0.04 -10.36
C ALA A 180 -14.66 0.01 -9.01
N GLY A 181 -13.95 0.28 -7.91
CA GLY A 181 -14.51 0.34 -6.56
C GLY A 181 -13.74 -0.45 -5.52
N MET A 182 -14.29 -0.46 -4.31
CA MET A 182 -13.77 -1.20 -3.15
C MET A 182 -14.25 -2.64 -3.15
N ILE A 183 -13.36 -3.57 -2.88
CA ILE A 183 -13.65 -4.99 -2.70
C ILE A 183 -13.29 -5.33 -1.24
N LEU A 184 -14.30 -5.65 -0.44
CA LEU A 184 -14.04 -6.16 0.91
C LEU A 184 -13.56 -7.61 0.81
N ALA A 185 -12.42 -7.90 1.40
CA ALA A 185 -11.90 -9.26 1.43
C ALA A 185 -12.81 -10.13 2.32
N LYS A 186 -13.24 -11.27 1.79
CA LYS A 186 -13.92 -12.27 2.61
C LYS A 186 -12.85 -12.96 3.45
N GLN A 187 -12.79 -12.64 4.73
CA GLN A 187 -11.99 -13.44 5.65
C GLN A 187 -12.64 -14.83 5.72
N GLU A 188 -11.94 -15.84 5.26
CA GLU A 188 -12.28 -17.22 5.61
C GLU A 188 -12.03 -17.36 7.13
N ARG A 189 -13.15 -17.41 7.87
CA ARG A 189 -13.12 -17.69 9.32
C ARG A 189 -12.88 -19.16 9.55
#